data_e21b0f71fdbf6e2a6a70f020fd24bee4
#
_entry.id   e21b0f71fdbf6e2a6a70f020fd24bee4
#
_cell.length_a   1.000
_cell.length_b   1.000
_cell.length_c   1.000
_cell.angle_alpha   90.00
_cell.angle_beta   90.00
_cell.angle_gamma   90.00
#
_symmetry.space_group_name_H-M   'P 1'
#
loop_
_entity.id
_entity.type
_entity.pdbx_description
1 polymer ?
#
loop_
_entity_poly.entity_id
_entity_poly.type
_entity_poly.pdbx_seq_one_letter_code
_entity_poly.pdbx_strand_id
1 'polypeptide(L)'
;MEHTTVTVNKTPARTRLLRALCVVLAILIFLAVPAVLSPVLEPKYLTQSKEGSLTEEYYASVAETTHDVLFIGDCEVFESFIPAILWEEYGITSYVRGGAQQLVWHSYYMLADALRYETPKAVVFNVYALKYGEPQKEEYNRMALDGMEWSSVKAEAIRASMTRDEYFIDYVFPLLRFHSRWSELTWDDLRYAYGDKPLVSDSGYLMQTGILPADTQAEFTPELLIDYTLPATAMEYLDKMRRLCEERGIELILIKAPTNFWRYHWYDEWDEQVAAYADANGLAYYNLIPEASEIGLDMSTDTYDAGAHLNVYGAEKLTRYFGGILRDTHEIPDQRTSGNASAVWQERVNAYYDRKTAMEAETKP
;
A
#
# COMPACT_ATOMS: atom_id res chain seq x y z
N MET A 1 20.35 -31.62 70.35
CA MET A 1 19.91 -31.31 68.98
C MET A 1 18.69 -30.44 69.08
N GLU A 2 18.85 -29.13 69.01
CA GLU A 2 17.72 -28.19 69.03
C GLU A 2 17.15 -28.08 67.60
N HIS A 3 15.88 -28.46 67.49
CA HIS A 3 15.14 -28.26 66.22
C HIS A 3 14.66 -26.80 66.14
N THR A 4 15.37 -25.98 65.36
CA THR A 4 14.93 -24.62 65.02
C THR A 4 13.76 -24.73 64.07
N THR A 5 12.53 -24.57 64.53
CA THR A 5 11.33 -24.45 63.69
C THR A 5 11.32 -23.07 63.04
N VAL A 6 11.56 -23.04 61.75
CA VAL A 6 11.41 -21.83 60.93
C VAL A 6 9.91 -21.54 60.76
N THR A 7 9.39 -20.59 61.52
CA THR A 7 8.03 -20.09 61.34
C THR A 7 7.95 -19.25 60.07
N VAL A 8 7.38 -19.81 59.03
CA VAL A 8 7.05 -19.06 57.79
C VAL A 8 5.90 -18.11 58.10
N ASN A 9 6.22 -16.83 58.25
CA ASN A 9 5.25 -15.76 58.48
C ASN A 9 4.36 -15.61 57.22
N LYS A 10 3.12 -16.11 57.26
CA LYS A 10 2.14 -15.99 56.19
C LYS A 10 1.71 -14.52 56.06
N THR A 11 2.06 -13.87 55.00
CA THR A 11 1.62 -12.50 54.68
C THR A 11 0.08 -12.41 54.75
N PRO A 12 -0.47 -11.40 55.46
CA PRO A 12 -1.93 -11.26 55.65
C PRO A 12 -2.65 -11.17 54.28
N ALA A 13 -3.84 -11.73 54.17
CA ALA A 13 -4.62 -11.79 52.94
C ALA A 13 -4.80 -10.40 52.29
N ARG A 14 -4.99 -9.35 53.10
CA ARG A 14 -5.09 -7.95 52.69
C ARG A 14 -3.83 -7.46 51.95
N THR A 15 -2.64 -7.84 52.45
CA THR A 15 -1.35 -7.46 51.82
C THR A 15 -1.13 -8.17 50.49
N ARG A 16 -1.59 -9.45 50.39
CA ARG A 16 -1.55 -10.19 49.13
C ARG A 16 -2.47 -9.56 48.08
N LEU A 17 -3.69 -9.17 48.47
CA LEU A 17 -4.65 -8.49 47.61
C LEU A 17 -4.12 -7.14 47.13
N LEU A 18 -3.55 -6.32 48.02
CA LEU A 18 -2.94 -5.05 47.66
C LEU A 18 -1.77 -5.22 46.68
N ARG A 19 -0.91 -6.22 46.89
CA ARG A 19 0.19 -6.53 45.95
C ARG A 19 -0.35 -6.95 44.57
N ALA A 20 -1.38 -7.80 44.56
CA ALA A 20 -2.01 -8.20 43.29
C ALA A 20 -2.63 -7.00 42.56
N LEU A 21 -3.32 -6.09 43.26
CA LEU A 21 -3.85 -4.85 42.70
C LEU A 21 -2.75 -3.93 42.16
N CYS A 22 -1.64 -3.77 42.88
CA CYS A 22 -0.50 -2.98 42.41
C CYS A 22 0.14 -3.59 41.15
N VAL A 23 0.25 -4.92 41.07
CA VAL A 23 0.77 -5.59 39.86
C VAL A 23 -0.18 -5.40 38.69
N VAL A 24 -1.49 -5.58 38.89
CA VAL A 24 -2.48 -5.33 37.83
C VAL A 24 -2.45 -3.89 37.36
N LEU A 25 -2.39 -2.92 38.29
CA LEU A 25 -2.30 -1.51 37.96
C LEU A 25 -1.00 -1.19 37.19
N ALA A 26 0.13 -1.76 37.61
CA ALA A 26 1.40 -1.58 36.90
C ALA A 26 1.35 -2.14 35.46
N ILE A 27 0.72 -3.32 35.30
CA ILE A 27 0.49 -3.90 33.95
C ILE A 27 -0.40 -3.00 33.11
N LEU A 28 -1.50 -2.48 33.69
CA LEU A 28 -2.41 -1.59 32.98
C LEU A 28 -1.71 -0.30 32.55
N ILE A 29 -0.91 0.30 33.44
CA ILE A 29 -0.11 1.51 33.09
C ILE A 29 0.92 1.17 32.00
N PHE A 30 1.62 0.03 32.13
CA PHE A 30 2.61 -0.41 31.15
C PHE A 30 2.01 -0.63 29.75
N LEU A 31 0.78 -1.08 29.67
CA LEU A 31 0.06 -1.24 28.39
C LEU A 31 -0.58 0.07 27.90
N ALA A 32 -1.12 0.89 28.81
CA ALA A 32 -1.81 2.12 28.46
C ALA A 32 -0.85 3.22 27.96
N VAL A 33 0.33 3.34 28.57
CA VAL A 33 1.30 4.39 28.19
C VAL A 33 1.74 4.26 26.74
N PRO A 34 2.20 3.09 26.26
CA PRO A 34 2.50 2.93 24.83
C PRO A 34 1.27 3.13 23.92
N ALA A 35 0.11 2.61 24.31
CA ALA A 35 -1.11 2.76 23.51
C ALA A 35 -1.53 4.23 23.31
N VAL A 36 -1.31 5.07 24.33
CA VAL A 36 -1.61 6.49 24.27
C VAL A 36 -0.49 7.29 23.57
N LEU A 37 0.78 6.96 23.80
CA LEU A 37 1.88 7.76 23.26
C LEU A 37 2.29 7.37 21.83
N SER A 38 2.20 6.10 21.46
CA SER A 38 2.63 5.65 20.13
C SER A 38 1.95 6.41 18.99
N PRO A 39 0.62 6.60 18.94
CA PRO A 39 -0.03 7.30 17.83
C PRO A 39 0.44 8.77 17.68
N VAL A 40 0.86 9.41 18.78
CA VAL A 40 1.37 10.79 18.76
C VAL A 40 2.82 10.85 18.29
N LEU A 41 3.60 9.82 18.64
CA LEU A 41 5.03 9.76 18.34
C LEU A 41 5.33 9.16 16.97
N GLU A 42 4.40 8.42 16.37
CA GLU A 42 4.54 7.91 15.01
C GLU A 42 4.70 9.06 14.01
N PRO A 43 5.71 8.99 13.10
CA PRO A 43 5.96 10.08 12.17
C PRO A 43 4.80 10.24 11.17
N LYS A 44 4.56 11.47 10.75
CA LYS A 44 3.72 11.81 9.61
C LYS A 44 4.57 11.77 8.36
N TYR A 45 4.11 11.07 7.33
CA TYR A 45 4.91 10.84 6.14
C TYR A 45 4.28 11.46 4.89
N LEU A 46 3.32 10.83 4.27
CA LEU A 46 2.65 11.37 3.09
C LEU A 46 1.65 12.46 3.48
N THR A 47 1.69 13.61 2.79
CA THR A 47 0.67 14.67 2.91
C THR A 47 0.27 15.01 4.37
N GLN A 48 1.24 14.99 5.27
CA GLN A 48 1.08 15.22 6.71
C GLN A 48 0.25 14.15 7.46
N SER A 49 -0.07 13.01 6.87
CA SER A 49 -0.65 11.88 7.57
C SER A 49 0.44 10.95 8.13
N LYS A 50 0.08 10.14 9.13
CA LYS A 50 1.03 9.19 9.71
C LYS A 50 1.37 8.08 8.71
N GLU A 51 2.51 7.41 8.94
CA GLU A 51 2.88 6.22 8.18
C GLU A 51 1.76 5.16 8.22
N GLY A 52 1.58 4.46 7.10
CA GLY A 52 0.58 3.43 6.96
C GLY A 52 -0.85 3.92 6.72
N SER A 53 -1.12 5.23 6.63
CA SER A 53 -2.48 5.76 6.41
C SER A 53 -3.12 5.21 5.14
N LEU A 54 -2.38 5.14 4.02
CA LEU A 54 -2.88 4.52 2.78
C LEU A 54 -3.32 3.06 2.98
N THR A 55 -2.57 2.29 3.77
CA THR A 55 -2.90 0.89 4.07
C THR A 55 -4.09 0.80 5.04
N GLU A 56 -4.16 1.70 6.05
CA GLU A 56 -5.24 1.75 7.05
C GLU A 56 -6.60 2.08 6.42
N GLU A 57 -6.64 3.00 5.44
CA GLU A 57 -7.87 3.42 4.76
C GLU A 57 -8.62 2.27 4.05
N TYR A 58 -7.91 1.23 3.64
CA TYR A 58 -8.51 0.05 3.02
C TYR A 58 -9.61 -0.59 3.88
N TYR A 59 -9.39 -0.69 5.19
CA TYR A 59 -10.32 -1.41 6.06
C TYR A 59 -11.68 -0.72 6.19
N ALA A 60 -11.69 0.61 6.20
CA ALA A 60 -12.95 1.36 6.14
C ALA A 60 -13.65 1.16 4.80
N SER A 61 -12.90 1.17 3.70
CA SER A 61 -13.43 0.97 2.37
C SER A 61 -14.08 -0.40 2.19
N VAL A 62 -13.37 -1.49 2.57
CA VAL A 62 -13.90 -2.85 2.41
C VAL A 62 -15.06 -3.16 3.35
N ALA A 63 -15.14 -2.46 4.50
CA ALA A 63 -16.29 -2.58 5.40
C ALA A 63 -17.57 -1.98 4.82
N GLU A 64 -17.47 -0.98 3.94
CA GLU A 64 -18.62 -0.37 3.27
C GLU A 64 -19.06 -1.18 2.04
N THR A 65 -18.10 -1.61 1.22
CA THR A 65 -18.36 -2.37 -0.01
C THR A 65 -17.12 -3.15 -0.42
N THR A 66 -17.31 -4.34 -0.98
CA THR A 66 -16.24 -5.16 -1.54
C THR A 66 -15.85 -4.68 -2.94
N HIS A 67 -14.67 -5.11 -3.37
CA HIS A 67 -14.07 -4.69 -4.63
C HIS A 67 -13.91 -5.89 -5.58
N ASP A 68 -14.30 -5.72 -6.85
CA ASP A 68 -14.10 -6.72 -7.89
C ASP A 68 -12.63 -6.76 -8.35
N VAL A 69 -11.92 -5.63 -8.27
CA VAL A 69 -10.51 -5.52 -8.69
C VAL A 69 -9.66 -4.88 -7.60
N LEU A 70 -8.54 -5.52 -7.26
CA LEU A 70 -7.50 -4.93 -6.43
C LEU A 70 -6.28 -4.62 -7.29
N PHE A 71 -5.85 -3.35 -7.30
CA PHE A 71 -4.58 -2.94 -7.87
C PHE A 71 -3.52 -2.98 -6.77
N ILE A 72 -2.42 -3.69 -7.00
CA ILE A 72 -1.38 -3.87 -5.99
C ILE A 72 -0.01 -3.58 -6.59
N GLY A 73 0.80 -2.80 -5.90
CA GLY A 73 2.16 -2.46 -6.36
C GLY A 73 2.72 -1.23 -5.68
N ASP A 74 3.72 -0.65 -6.30
CA ASP A 74 4.44 0.54 -5.83
C ASP A 74 3.77 1.88 -6.23
N CYS A 75 4.56 2.95 -6.27
CA CYS A 75 4.08 4.28 -6.64
C CYS A 75 3.49 4.34 -8.05
N GLU A 76 3.98 3.54 -8.97
CA GLU A 76 3.41 3.48 -10.32
C GLU A 76 1.95 2.98 -10.33
N VAL A 77 1.48 2.34 -9.27
CA VAL A 77 0.08 1.87 -9.16
C VAL A 77 -0.80 2.89 -8.46
N PHE A 78 -0.39 3.38 -7.29
CA PHE A 78 -1.27 4.24 -6.50
C PHE A 78 -1.41 5.66 -7.08
N GLU A 79 -0.59 6.03 -8.05
CA GLU A 79 -0.68 7.30 -8.80
C GLU A 79 -1.27 7.12 -10.21
N SER A 80 -1.58 5.89 -10.65
CA SER A 80 -1.96 5.60 -12.03
C SER A 80 -3.37 5.12 -12.23
N PHE A 81 -4.00 4.48 -11.24
CA PHE A 81 -5.34 3.90 -11.38
C PHE A 81 -6.34 4.56 -10.44
N ILE A 82 -7.44 5.04 -11.01
CA ILE A 82 -8.46 5.82 -10.32
C ILE A 82 -9.74 5.00 -10.17
N PRO A 83 -10.04 4.44 -8.98
CA PRO A 83 -11.25 3.64 -8.77
C PRO A 83 -12.54 4.37 -9.09
N ALA A 84 -12.61 5.67 -8.81
CA ALA A 84 -13.79 6.49 -9.13
C ALA A 84 -14.10 6.51 -10.65
N ILE A 85 -13.08 6.61 -11.50
CA ILE A 85 -13.23 6.58 -12.97
C ILE A 85 -13.60 5.18 -13.46
N LEU A 86 -13.03 4.11 -12.89
CA LEU A 86 -13.43 2.74 -13.23
C LEU A 86 -14.92 2.49 -12.91
N TRP A 87 -15.40 3.01 -11.80
CA TRP A 87 -16.82 2.94 -11.48
C TRP A 87 -17.66 3.77 -12.43
N GLU A 88 -17.31 5.04 -12.66
CA GLU A 88 -18.10 5.95 -13.51
C GLU A 88 -18.27 5.41 -14.94
N GLU A 89 -17.15 4.98 -15.55
CA GLU A 89 -17.14 4.55 -16.95
C GLU A 89 -17.62 3.10 -17.14
N TYR A 90 -17.26 2.19 -16.23
CA TYR A 90 -17.43 0.74 -16.43
C TYR A 90 -18.26 0.05 -15.33
N GLY A 91 -18.59 0.74 -14.25
CA GLY A 91 -19.25 0.13 -13.10
C GLY A 91 -18.38 -0.86 -12.33
N ILE A 92 -17.05 -0.79 -12.50
CA ILE A 92 -16.10 -1.68 -11.84
C ILE A 92 -15.78 -1.15 -10.45
N THR A 93 -16.04 -1.96 -9.42
CA THR A 93 -15.62 -1.67 -8.05
C THR A 93 -14.15 -2.04 -7.88
N SER A 94 -13.31 -1.13 -7.38
CA SER A 94 -11.90 -1.38 -7.24
C SER A 94 -11.26 -0.65 -6.07
N TYR A 95 -10.09 -1.11 -5.64
CA TYR A 95 -9.27 -0.44 -4.64
C TYR A 95 -7.79 -0.55 -5.01
N VAL A 96 -7.01 0.47 -4.67
CA VAL A 96 -5.57 0.47 -4.89
C VAL A 96 -4.86 0.24 -3.55
N ARG A 97 -4.14 -0.88 -3.44
CA ARG A 97 -3.28 -1.20 -2.29
C ARG A 97 -1.81 -1.03 -2.69
N GLY A 98 -1.43 0.21 -2.91
CA GLY A 98 -0.09 0.61 -3.32
C GLY A 98 0.60 1.50 -2.30
N GLY A 99 1.90 1.63 -2.43
CA GLY A 99 2.71 2.51 -1.59
C GLY A 99 4.08 2.77 -2.21
N ALA A 100 4.72 3.88 -1.81
CA ALA A 100 6.05 4.20 -2.32
C ALA A 100 7.05 3.06 -2.02
N GLN A 101 7.79 2.64 -3.05
CA GLN A 101 8.73 1.54 -3.00
C GLN A 101 8.18 0.24 -2.36
N GLN A 102 6.91 -0.05 -2.61
CA GLN A 102 6.29 -1.28 -2.16
C GLN A 102 6.89 -2.48 -2.90
N LEU A 103 7.57 -3.34 -2.17
CA LEU A 103 8.25 -4.51 -2.72
C LEU A 103 7.28 -5.68 -2.95
N VAL A 104 7.73 -6.70 -3.70
CA VAL A 104 6.86 -7.83 -4.08
C VAL A 104 6.29 -8.57 -2.87
N TRP A 105 7.10 -8.76 -1.81
CA TRP A 105 6.61 -9.40 -0.57
C TRP A 105 5.63 -8.52 0.20
N HIS A 106 5.78 -7.18 0.20
CA HIS A 106 4.75 -6.30 0.72
C HIS A 106 3.43 -6.52 -0.02
N SER A 107 3.48 -6.51 -1.35
CA SER A 107 2.33 -6.72 -2.22
C SER A 107 1.66 -8.09 -1.98
N TYR A 108 2.44 -9.15 -1.84
CA TYR A 108 1.95 -10.48 -1.49
C TYR A 108 1.21 -10.49 -0.15
N TYR A 109 1.81 -9.92 0.89
CA TYR A 109 1.18 -9.90 2.21
C TYR A 109 -0.02 -8.94 2.28
N MET A 110 -0.02 -7.84 1.53
CA MET A 110 -1.20 -6.98 1.38
C MET A 110 -2.35 -7.71 0.69
N LEU A 111 -2.06 -8.53 -0.33
CA LEU A 111 -3.07 -9.40 -0.93
C LEU A 111 -3.56 -10.44 0.08
N ALA A 112 -2.67 -11.15 0.74
CA ALA A 112 -3.03 -12.17 1.73
C ALA A 112 -3.87 -11.59 2.88
N ASP A 113 -3.62 -10.34 3.26
CA ASP A 113 -4.41 -9.62 4.24
C ASP A 113 -5.79 -9.23 3.68
N ALA A 114 -5.87 -8.70 2.46
CA ALA A 114 -7.13 -8.35 1.80
C ALA A 114 -8.07 -9.56 1.67
N LEU A 115 -7.52 -10.73 1.36
CA LEU A 115 -8.29 -11.98 1.23
C LEU A 115 -8.89 -12.51 2.56
N ARG A 116 -8.65 -11.83 3.66
CA ARG A 116 -9.35 -12.06 4.94
C ARG A 116 -10.72 -11.37 4.98
N TYR A 117 -10.92 -10.37 4.15
CA TYR A 117 -12.12 -9.50 4.14
C TYR A 117 -12.94 -9.65 2.87
N GLU A 118 -12.30 -9.86 1.74
CA GLU A 118 -12.98 -9.96 0.44
C GLU A 118 -12.28 -10.97 -0.48
N THR A 119 -12.96 -11.31 -1.58
CA THR A 119 -12.40 -12.14 -2.64
C THR A 119 -12.66 -11.42 -3.97
N PRO A 120 -11.69 -10.63 -4.48
CA PRO A 120 -11.84 -9.94 -5.74
C PRO A 120 -11.91 -10.93 -6.90
N LYS A 121 -12.40 -10.51 -8.05
CA LYS A 121 -12.38 -11.29 -9.30
C LYS A 121 -11.01 -11.25 -9.95
N ALA A 122 -10.33 -10.09 -9.87
CA ALA A 122 -8.99 -9.91 -10.40
C ALA A 122 -8.10 -9.14 -9.44
N VAL A 123 -6.81 -9.47 -9.50
CA VAL A 123 -5.72 -8.72 -8.89
C VAL A 123 -4.81 -8.24 -10.02
N VAL A 124 -4.60 -6.93 -10.11
CA VAL A 124 -3.70 -6.28 -11.07
C VAL A 124 -2.42 -5.94 -10.33
N PHE A 125 -1.32 -6.60 -10.67
CA PHE A 125 -0.02 -6.42 -10.01
C PHE A 125 0.98 -5.73 -10.93
N ASN A 126 1.56 -4.59 -10.47
CA ASN A 126 2.65 -3.92 -11.19
C ASN A 126 3.98 -4.61 -10.95
N VAL A 127 4.65 -4.98 -12.03
CA VAL A 127 5.87 -5.81 -11.98
C VAL A 127 7.15 -5.03 -11.67
N TYR A 128 7.11 -3.72 -11.60
CA TYR A 128 8.28 -2.86 -11.39
C TYR A 128 9.14 -3.27 -10.18
N ALA A 129 8.50 -3.68 -9.09
CA ALA A 129 9.19 -4.09 -7.87
C ALA A 129 9.95 -5.42 -7.98
N LEU A 130 9.77 -6.20 -9.07
CA LEU A 130 10.47 -7.47 -9.28
C LEU A 130 11.99 -7.32 -9.37
N LYS A 131 12.48 -6.13 -9.72
CA LYS A 131 13.92 -5.83 -9.78
C LYS A 131 14.63 -5.82 -8.42
N TYR A 132 13.88 -5.80 -7.30
CA TYR A 132 14.44 -5.75 -5.95
C TYR A 132 14.44 -7.12 -5.29
N GLY A 133 15.62 -7.58 -4.85
CA GLY A 133 15.80 -8.88 -4.18
C GLY A 133 15.94 -8.81 -2.66
N GLU A 134 16.07 -7.60 -2.10
CA GLU A 134 16.32 -7.37 -0.68
C GLU A 134 15.49 -6.20 -0.15
N PRO A 135 15.17 -6.19 1.17
CA PRO A 135 14.55 -5.03 1.83
C PRO A 135 15.38 -3.76 1.62
N GLN A 136 14.71 -2.63 1.36
CA GLN A 136 15.39 -1.39 0.98
C GLN A 136 15.58 -0.45 2.16
N LYS A 137 14.47 0.02 2.78
CA LYS A 137 14.50 1.00 3.88
C LYS A 137 13.33 0.79 4.84
N GLU A 138 13.60 1.07 6.13
CA GLU A 138 12.59 1.02 7.19
C GLU A 138 11.37 1.89 6.88
N GLU A 139 11.58 3.11 6.37
CA GLU A 139 10.49 4.05 6.09
C GLU A 139 9.45 3.44 5.14
N TYR A 140 9.89 2.80 4.06
CA TYR A 140 8.99 2.16 3.09
C TYR A 140 8.34 0.89 3.64
N ASN A 141 9.07 0.13 4.46
CA ASN A 141 8.49 -1.01 5.18
C ASN A 141 7.34 -0.54 6.08
N ARG A 142 7.55 0.54 6.83
CA ARG A 142 6.53 1.09 7.72
C ARG A 142 5.35 1.70 6.98
N MET A 143 5.59 2.41 5.87
CA MET A 143 4.51 2.93 5.01
C MET A 143 3.58 1.80 4.55
N ALA A 144 4.14 0.66 4.17
CA ALA A 144 3.37 -0.50 3.74
C ALA A 144 2.67 -1.22 4.92
N LEU A 145 3.34 -1.40 6.05
CA LEU A 145 2.97 -2.37 7.07
C LEU A 145 2.32 -1.75 8.32
N ASP A 146 2.67 -0.51 8.72
CA ASP A 146 2.18 0.06 9.98
C ASP A 146 0.65 0.21 10.00
N GLY A 147 0.04 0.52 8.85
CA GLY A 147 -1.41 0.59 8.69
C GLY A 147 -2.15 -0.75 8.63
N MET A 148 -1.45 -1.89 8.52
CA MET A 148 -2.11 -3.20 8.52
C MET A 148 -2.69 -3.53 9.89
N GLU A 149 -3.87 -4.18 9.94
CA GLU A 149 -4.39 -4.74 11.17
C GLU A 149 -3.51 -5.87 11.71
N TRP A 150 -3.33 -5.94 13.03
CA TRP A 150 -2.53 -6.99 13.67
C TRP A 150 -3.10 -8.39 13.40
N SER A 151 -2.25 -9.24 12.83
CA SER A 151 -2.58 -10.61 12.45
C SER A 151 -1.30 -11.43 12.27
N SER A 152 -1.43 -12.74 12.04
CA SER A 152 -0.29 -13.58 11.64
C SER A 152 0.31 -13.10 10.30
N VAL A 153 -0.55 -12.63 9.37
CA VAL A 153 -0.13 -12.10 8.06
C VAL A 153 0.76 -10.86 8.25
N LYS A 154 0.34 -9.88 9.08
CA LYS A 154 1.19 -8.71 9.38
C LYS A 154 2.51 -9.12 10.04
N ALA A 155 2.47 -10.06 10.99
CA ALA A 155 3.68 -10.52 11.67
C ALA A 155 4.68 -11.19 10.71
N GLU A 156 4.20 -11.93 9.72
CA GLU A 156 5.02 -12.53 8.67
C GLU A 156 5.52 -11.47 7.68
N ALA A 157 4.66 -10.52 7.28
CA ALA A 157 5.02 -9.40 6.44
C ALA A 157 6.18 -8.58 7.03
N ILE A 158 6.11 -8.25 8.32
CA ILE A 158 7.18 -7.55 9.02
C ILE A 158 8.49 -8.35 8.95
N ARG A 159 8.46 -9.67 9.27
CA ARG A 159 9.68 -10.50 9.24
C ARG A 159 10.30 -10.61 7.85
N ALA A 160 9.47 -10.64 6.80
CA ALA A 160 9.93 -10.70 5.43
C ALA A 160 10.53 -9.37 4.93
N SER A 161 10.12 -8.25 5.54
CA SER A 161 10.41 -6.91 5.05
C SER A 161 11.54 -6.21 5.83
N MET A 162 11.78 -6.59 7.09
CA MET A 162 12.78 -5.94 7.93
C MET A 162 14.16 -5.95 7.28
N THR A 163 14.81 -4.79 7.27
CA THR A 163 16.24 -4.67 7.01
C THR A 163 17.05 -5.23 8.21
N ARG A 164 18.37 -5.28 8.08
CA ARG A 164 19.25 -5.79 9.15
C ARG A 164 19.26 -4.92 10.41
N ASP A 165 18.88 -3.65 10.26
CA ASP A 165 18.91 -2.65 11.35
C ASP A 165 17.54 -2.48 12.03
N GLU A 166 16.52 -3.20 11.58
CA GLU A 166 15.17 -3.16 12.14
C GLU A 166 14.94 -4.31 13.12
N TYR A 167 14.10 -4.05 14.13
CA TYR A 167 13.72 -5.04 15.13
C TYR A 167 12.20 -5.24 15.14
N PHE A 168 11.76 -6.48 15.12
CA PHE A 168 10.34 -6.84 15.16
C PHE A 168 9.59 -6.19 16.34
N ILE A 169 10.27 -6.05 17.49
CA ILE A 169 9.69 -5.45 18.68
C ILE A 169 9.29 -3.98 18.49
N ASP A 170 9.97 -3.25 17.60
CA ASP A 170 9.70 -1.84 17.32
C ASP A 170 8.41 -1.66 16.49
N TYR A 171 7.99 -2.70 15.79
CA TYR A 171 6.68 -2.75 15.14
C TYR A 171 5.54 -3.07 16.13
N VAL A 172 5.83 -3.89 17.15
CA VAL A 172 4.86 -4.21 18.20
C VAL A 172 4.68 -3.04 19.17
N PHE A 173 5.76 -2.33 19.46
CA PHE A 173 5.79 -1.17 20.36
C PHE A 173 6.47 0.02 19.67
N PRO A 174 5.76 0.75 18.80
CA PRO A 174 6.31 1.88 18.04
C PRO A 174 6.99 2.94 18.92
N LEU A 175 6.56 3.07 20.19
CA LEU A 175 7.19 3.93 21.18
C LEU A 175 8.70 3.65 21.33
N LEU A 176 9.15 2.40 21.20
CA LEU A 176 10.58 2.06 21.30
C LEU A 176 11.39 2.69 20.17
N ARG A 177 10.80 2.77 18.98
CA ARG A 177 11.44 3.34 17.78
C ARG A 177 11.35 4.87 17.75
N PHE A 178 10.20 5.41 18.11
CA PHE A 178 9.89 6.84 17.90
C PHE A 178 9.93 7.69 19.17
N HIS A 179 10.39 7.14 20.31
CA HIS A 179 10.43 7.88 21.58
C HIS A 179 11.23 9.19 21.53
N SER A 180 12.25 9.31 20.67
CA SER A 180 13.06 10.51 20.52
C SER A 180 12.28 11.70 19.90
N ARG A 181 11.21 11.43 19.16
CA ARG A 181 10.38 12.45 18.51
C ARG A 181 9.57 13.34 19.49
N TRP A 182 9.57 13.01 20.77
CA TRP A 182 8.83 13.80 21.76
C TRP A 182 9.20 15.32 21.74
N SER A 183 10.43 15.64 21.33
CA SER A 183 10.91 17.03 21.22
C SER A 183 10.50 17.72 19.90
N GLU A 184 9.98 16.97 18.95
CA GLU A 184 9.56 17.43 17.62
C GLU A 184 8.04 17.54 17.49
N LEU A 185 7.30 17.16 18.53
CA LEU A 185 5.86 17.10 18.51
C LEU A 185 5.24 18.48 18.33
N THR A 186 4.21 18.52 17.50
CA THR A 186 3.38 19.69 17.24
C THR A 186 1.93 19.42 17.65
N TRP A 187 1.08 20.44 17.62
CA TRP A 187 -0.36 20.25 17.82
C TRP A 187 -0.98 19.34 16.73
N ASP A 188 -0.40 19.32 15.54
CA ASP A 188 -0.87 18.44 14.47
C ASP A 188 -0.65 16.98 14.80
N ASP A 189 0.44 16.61 15.49
CA ASP A 189 0.64 15.21 15.90
C ASP A 189 -0.48 14.73 16.84
N LEU A 190 -0.93 15.59 17.78
CA LEU A 190 -2.06 15.28 18.65
C LEU A 190 -3.39 15.22 17.88
N ARG A 191 -3.59 16.13 16.94
CA ARG A 191 -4.79 16.18 16.11
C ARG A 191 -4.91 14.91 15.25
N TYR A 192 -3.83 14.45 14.62
CA TYR A 192 -3.81 13.22 13.84
C TYR A 192 -3.97 11.97 14.71
N ALA A 193 -3.42 11.97 15.92
CA ALA A 193 -3.53 10.81 16.80
C ALA A 193 -4.94 10.60 17.35
N TYR A 194 -5.67 11.69 17.66
CA TYR A 194 -6.92 11.64 18.42
C TYR A 194 -8.08 12.44 17.81
N GLY A 195 -7.86 13.12 16.71
CA GLY A 195 -8.88 13.89 16.01
C GLY A 195 -9.38 13.20 14.75
N ASP A 196 -10.00 14.01 13.89
CA ASP A 196 -10.42 13.56 12.58
C ASP A 196 -9.19 13.27 11.71
N LYS A 197 -9.13 12.07 11.20
CA LYS A 197 -8.10 11.66 10.22
C LYS A 197 -8.61 11.98 8.82
N PRO A 198 -8.06 12.98 8.13
CA PRO A 198 -8.44 13.23 6.75
C PRO A 198 -8.01 12.02 5.89
N LEU A 199 -8.86 11.64 4.94
CA LEU A 199 -8.48 10.66 3.94
C LEU A 199 -7.34 11.21 3.08
N VAL A 200 -6.29 10.44 2.91
CA VAL A 200 -5.14 10.81 2.07
C VAL A 200 -5.31 10.34 0.63
N SER A 201 -6.22 9.39 0.40
CA SER A 201 -6.43 8.78 -0.91
C SER A 201 -7.90 8.76 -1.33
N ASP A 202 -8.14 8.51 -2.61
CA ASP A 202 -9.43 8.21 -3.18
C ASP A 202 -9.52 6.71 -3.49
N SER A 203 -9.97 5.91 -2.53
CA SER A 203 -9.95 4.43 -2.62
C SER A 203 -8.55 3.87 -2.90
N GLY A 204 -7.53 4.43 -2.23
CA GLY A 204 -6.12 4.07 -2.40
C GLY A 204 -5.36 4.81 -3.50
N TYR A 205 -6.04 5.56 -4.36
CA TYR A 205 -5.41 6.42 -5.37
C TYR A 205 -4.90 7.71 -4.73
N LEU A 206 -3.62 8.05 -4.94
CA LEU A 206 -3.00 9.28 -4.47
C LEU A 206 -2.97 10.33 -5.59
N MET A 207 -3.84 11.33 -5.49
CA MET A 207 -4.01 12.35 -6.52
C MET A 207 -2.83 13.33 -6.56
N GLN A 208 -2.32 13.59 -7.78
CA GLN A 208 -1.33 14.60 -8.08
C GLN A 208 -1.86 15.49 -9.21
N THR A 209 -2.00 16.81 -8.97
CA THR A 209 -2.53 17.77 -9.96
C THR A 209 -1.44 18.64 -10.60
N GLY A 210 -0.20 18.56 -10.10
CA GLY A 210 0.94 19.29 -10.64
C GLY A 210 1.26 18.88 -12.09
N ILE A 211 1.90 19.78 -12.82
CA ILE A 211 2.45 19.51 -14.15
C ILE A 211 3.92 19.89 -14.14
N LEU A 212 4.79 18.90 -14.27
CA LEU A 212 6.22 19.09 -14.55
C LEU A 212 6.57 18.24 -15.77
N PRO A 213 6.70 18.86 -16.95
CA PRO A 213 6.95 18.14 -18.19
C PRO A 213 8.20 17.27 -18.16
N ALA A 214 8.13 16.09 -18.79
CA ALA A 214 9.31 15.29 -19.05
C ALA A 214 10.27 16.04 -20.00
N ASP A 215 11.57 15.95 -19.70
CA ASP A 215 12.59 16.41 -20.64
C ASP A 215 12.75 15.38 -21.76
N THR A 216 12.07 15.61 -22.88
CA THR A 216 12.13 14.74 -24.07
C THR A 216 13.49 14.80 -24.79
N GLN A 217 14.36 15.74 -24.41
CA GLN A 217 15.72 15.87 -24.96
C GLN A 217 16.77 15.18 -24.08
N ALA A 218 16.42 14.74 -22.88
CA ALA A 218 17.32 14.03 -22.00
C ALA A 218 17.67 12.66 -22.62
N GLU A 219 18.90 12.47 -23.03
CA GLU A 219 19.43 11.17 -23.41
C GLU A 219 19.77 10.40 -22.11
N PHE A 220 18.84 9.58 -21.65
CA PHE A 220 19.11 8.66 -20.56
C PHE A 220 19.91 7.46 -21.10
N THR A 221 21.19 7.41 -20.78
CA THR A 221 21.98 6.20 -20.98
C THR A 221 21.85 5.35 -19.72
N PRO A 222 21.14 4.22 -19.76
CA PRO A 222 21.03 3.36 -18.60
C PRO A 222 22.41 2.80 -18.20
N GLU A 223 22.63 2.61 -16.91
CA GLU A 223 23.81 1.90 -16.43
C GLU A 223 23.70 0.43 -16.86
N LEU A 224 24.73 -0.08 -17.53
CA LEU A 224 24.75 -1.49 -17.93
C LEU A 224 24.93 -2.37 -16.70
N LEU A 225 24.00 -3.29 -16.50
CA LEU A 225 24.10 -4.29 -15.44
C LEU A 225 25.00 -5.44 -15.89
N ILE A 226 25.71 -6.05 -14.93
CA ILE A 226 26.49 -7.27 -15.17
C ILE A 226 25.55 -8.48 -15.32
N ASP A 227 24.45 -8.47 -14.58
CA ASP A 227 23.43 -9.51 -14.55
C ASP A 227 22.03 -8.87 -14.53
N TYR A 228 21.22 -9.22 -15.49
CA TYR A 228 19.82 -8.77 -15.61
C TYR A 228 18.83 -9.81 -15.06
N THR A 229 19.31 -10.90 -14.45
CA THR A 229 18.41 -11.91 -13.88
C THR A 229 17.57 -11.29 -12.77
N LEU A 230 16.26 -11.44 -12.86
CA LEU A 230 15.34 -11.01 -11.80
C LEU A 230 15.65 -11.77 -10.51
N PRO A 231 15.72 -11.07 -9.36
CA PRO A 231 16.07 -11.68 -8.09
C PRO A 231 15.16 -12.86 -7.72
N ALA A 232 15.76 -13.97 -7.29
CA ALA A 232 15.04 -15.18 -6.94
C ALA A 232 13.99 -14.94 -5.85
N THR A 233 14.29 -14.09 -4.86
CA THR A 233 13.34 -13.71 -3.80
C THR A 233 12.09 -13.04 -4.38
N ALA A 234 12.25 -12.10 -5.32
CA ALA A 234 11.13 -11.42 -5.95
C ALA A 234 10.25 -12.39 -6.75
N MET A 235 10.88 -13.26 -7.53
CA MET A 235 10.17 -14.29 -8.33
C MET A 235 9.48 -15.33 -7.44
N GLU A 236 10.06 -15.69 -6.29
CA GLU A 236 9.40 -16.57 -5.31
C GLU A 236 8.11 -15.95 -4.76
N TYR A 237 8.13 -14.65 -4.44
CA TYR A 237 6.93 -13.96 -3.95
C TYR A 237 5.89 -13.72 -5.06
N LEU A 238 6.31 -13.50 -6.29
CA LEU A 238 5.39 -13.47 -7.44
C LEU A 238 4.69 -14.85 -7.61
N ASP A 239 5.44 -15.95 -7.50
CA ASP A 239 4.87 -17.30 -7.59
C ASP A 239 3.94 -17.62 -6.40
N LYS A 240 4.27 -17.15 -5.19
CA LYS A 240 3.35 -17.23 -4.03
C LYS A 240 2.05 -16.47 -4.29
N MET A 241 2.14 -15.25 -4.86
CA MET A 241 0.98 -14.44 -5.22
C MET A 241 0.11 -15.15 -6.26
N ARG A 242 0.73 -15.68 -7.32
CA ARG A 242 0.04 -16.47 -8.35
C ARG A 242 -0.73 -17.65 -7.76
N ARG A 243 -0.06 -18.47 -6.95
CA ARG A 243 -0.69 -19.62 -6.29
C ARG A 243 -1.83 -19.21 -5.36
N LEU A 244 -1.66 -18.14 -4.61
CA LEU A 244 -2.70 -17.62 -3.71
C LEU A 244 -3.94 -17.19 -4.49
N CYS A 245 -3.77 -16.52 -5.63
CA CYS A 245 -4.85 -16.16 -6.54
C CYS A 245 -5.53 -17.41 -7.14
N GLU A 246 -4.74 -18.35 -7.64
CA GLU A 246 -5.23 -19.60 -8.22
C GLU A 246 -6.07 -20.42 -7.22
N GLU A 247 -5.58 -20.59 -5.98
CA GLU A 247 -6.29 -21.29 -4.90
C GLU A 247 -7.63 -20.64 -4.53
N ARG A 248 -7.79 -19.35 -4.79
CA ARG A 248 -9.01 -18.56 -4.50
C ARG A 248 -9.88 -18.33 -5.73
N GLY A 249 -9.46 -18.80 -6.91
CA GLY A 249 -10.18 -18.56 -8.16
C GLY A 249 -10.17 -17.10 -8.60
N ILE A 250 -9.10 -16.38 -8.27
CA ILE A 250 -8.88 -14.97 -8.59
C ILE A 250 -7.95 -14.89 -9.80
N GLU A 251 -8.27 -14.07 -10.78
CA GLU A 251 -7.40 -13.82 -11.91
C GLU A 251 -6.25 -12.90 -11.50
N LEU A 252 -5.01 -13.33 -11.73
CA LEU A 252 -3.83 -12.48 -11.56
C LEU A 252 -3.41 -11.89 -12.91
N ILE A 253 -3.44 -10.57 -13.01
CA ILE A 253 -3.05 -9.81 -14.19
C ILE A 253 -1.77 -9.06 -13.86
N LEU A 254 -0.73 -9.26 -14.65
CA LEU A 254 0.54 -8.55 -14.51
C LEU A 254 0.53 -7.31 -15.40
N ILE A 255 1.03 -6.19 -14.88
CA ILE A 255 1.19 -4.96 -15.66
C ILE A 255 2.57 -4.35 -15.42
N LYS A 256 3.08 -3.63 -16.41
CA LYS A 256 4.10 -2.61 -16.22
C LYS A 256 3.47 -1.27 -16.56
N ALA A 257 3.28 -0.42 -15.56
CA ALA A 257 2.69 0.90 -15.74
C ALA A 257 3.57 1.81 -16.63
N PRO A 258 2.96 2.76 -17.39
CA PRO A 258 3.71 3.62 -18.28
C PRO A 258 4.54 4.64 -17.52
N THR A 259 5.77 4.87 -18.00
CA THR A 259 6.68 5.90 -17.50
C THR A 259 7.55 6.39 -18.67
N ASN A 260 7.98 7.65 -18.64
CA ASN A 260 8.93 8.17 -19.62
C ASN A 260 10.39 7.75 -19.34
N PHE A 261 10.64 7.27 -18.13
CA PHE A 261 11.95 6.81 -17.70
C PHE A 261 12.14 5.29 -17.86
N TRP A 262 11.38 4.65 -18.74
CA TRP A 262 11.38 3.20 -18.87
C TRP A 262 12.79 2.60 -19.06
N ARG A 263 13.62 3.18 -19.92
CA ARG A 263 14.99 2.70 -20.16
C ARG A 263 15.91 2.85 -18.96
N TYR A 264 15.57 3.69 -18.03
CA TYR A 264 16.33 3.91 -16.81
C TYR A 264 15.82 3.08 -15.63
N HIS A 265 14.53 2.79 -15.63
CA HIS A 265 13.86 2.11 -14.52
C HIS A 265 13.49 0.66 -14.83
N TRP A 266 13.35 0.30 -16.10
CA TRP A 266 12.91 -1.02 -16.52
C TRP A 266 13.63 -1.45 -17.80
N TYR A 267 14.42 -2.53 -17.76
CA TYR A 267 15.20 -3.03 -18.87
C TYR A 267 14.41 -4.05 -19.71
N ASP A 268 14.72 -4.12 -21.00
CA ASP A 268 14.08 -5.08 -21.91
C ASP A 268 14.28 -6.53 -21.45
N GLU A 269 15.44 -6.85 -20.89
CA GLU A 269 15.75 -8.18 -20.33
C GLU A 269 14.87 -8.55 -19.13
N TRP A 270 14.42 -7.59 -18.34
CA TRP A 270 13.45 -7.84 -17.26
C TRP A 270 12.05 -8.05 -17.83
N ASP A 271 11.67 -7.27 -18.83
CA ASP A 271 10.39 -7.39 -19.52
C ASP A 271 10.24 -8.78 -20.17
N GLU A 272 11.27 -9.25 -20.88
CA GLU A 272 11.33 -10.58 -21.48
C GLU A 272 11.17 -11.70 -20.43
N GLN A 273 11.80 -11.57 -19.25
CA GLN A 273 11.66 -12.55 -18.17
C GLN A 273 10.25 -12.57 -17.57
N VAL A 274 9.62 -11.40 -17.42
CA VAL A 274 8.23 -11.32 -16.95
C VAL A 274 7.27 -11.90 -17.99
N ALA A 275 7.43 -11.55 -19.25
CA ALA A 275 6.62 -12.10 -20.34
C ALA A 275 6.75 -13.62 -20.41
N ALA A 276 7.97 -14.16 -20.33
CA ALA A 276 8.21 -15.59 -20.31
C ALA A 276 7.58 -16.28 -19.08
N TYR A 277 7.62 -15.63 -17.91
CA TYR A 277 6.97 -16.17 -16.71
C TYR A 277 5.44 -16.15 -16.88
N ALA A 278 4.87 -15.09 -17.42
CA ALA A 278 3.44 -14.97 -17.67
C ALA A 278 2.95 -16.05 -18.63
N ASP A 279 3.63 -16.22 -19.77
CA ASP A 279 3.33 -17.24 -20.77
C ASP A 279 3.39 -18.66 -20.17
N ALA A 280 4.45 -18.95 -19.43
CA ALA A 280 4.64 -20.27 -18.80
C ALA A 280 3.57 -20.61 -17.76
N ASN A 281 2.92 -19.60 -17.18
CA ASN A 281 1.89 -19.78 -16.14
C ASN A 281 0.47 -19.39 -16.62
N GLY A 282 0.29 -19.03 -17.89
CA GLY A 282 -1.00 -18.67 -18.46
C GLY A 282 -1.59 -17.39 -17.86
N LEU A 283 -0.73 -16.43 -17.47
CA LEU A 283 -1.13 -15.14 -16.95
C LEU A 283 -1.20 -14.08 -18.06
N ALA A 284 -2.13 -13.14 -17.94
CA ALA A 284 -2.11 -11.94 -18.75
C ALA A 284 -0.98 -11.00 -18.28
N TYR A 285 -0.21 -10.48 -19.23
CA TYR A 285 0.80 -9.44 -18.98
C TYR A 285 0.65 -8.30 -19.97
N TYR A 286 0.53 -7.08 -19.44
CA TYR A 286 0.43 -5.85 -20.21
C TYR A 286 1.61 -4.93 -19.88
N ASN A 287 2.57 -4.82 -20.81
CA ASN A 287 3.55 -3.75 -20.74
C ASN A 287 2.95 -2.49 -21.37
N LEU A 288 2.54 -1.54 -20.53
CA LEU A 288 1.85 -0.33 -20.96
C LEU A 288 2.81 0.82 -21.37
N ILE A 289 4.12 0.60 -21.29
CA ILE A 289 5.11 1.60 -21.71
C ILE A 289 5.02 1.87 -23.23
N PRO A 290 5.10 0.87 -24.12
CA PRO A 290 4.96 1.10 -25.55
C PRO A 290 3.55 1.57 -25.95
N GLU A 291 2.54 1.28 -25.13
CA GLU A 291 1.14 1.66 -25.36
C GLU A 291 0.84 3.14 -25.05
N ALA A 292 1.80 3.91 -24.53
CA ALA A 292 1.60 5.30 -24.10
C ALA A 292 0.90 6.17 -25.14
N SER A 293 1.23 5.99 -26.44
CA SER A 293 0.59 6.72 -27.54
C SER A 293 -0.86 6.29 -27.77
N GLU A 294 -1.17 4.99 -27.63
CA GLU A 294 -2.52 4.46 -27.78
C GLU A 294 -3.41 4.87 -26.60
N ILE A 295 -2.86 4.89 -25.40
CA ILE A 295 -3.49 5.44 -24.20
C ILE A 295 -3.78 6.94 -24.35
N GLY A 296 -3.04 7.63 -25.23
CA GLY A 296 -3.13 9.06 -25.45
C GLY A 296 -2.37 9.88 -24.41
N LEU A 297 -1.31 9.30 -23.81
CA LEU A 297 -0.46 10.00 -22.86
C LEU A 297 0.44 11.03 -23.56
N ASP A 298 0.48 12.22 -22.95
CA ASP A 298 1.39 13.30 -23.32
C ASP A 298 2.23 13.68 -22.08
N MET A 299 3.48 13.25 -22.07
CA MET A 299 4.37 13.49 -20.93
C MET A 299 4.80 14.96 -20.78
N SER A 300 4.29 15.85 -21.62
CA SER A 300 4.41 17.31 -21.41
C SER A 300 3.32 17.86 -20.47
N THR A 301 2.23 17.12 -20.26
CA THR A 301 1.06 17.56 -19.47
C THR A 301 0.58 16.51 -18.46
N ASP A 302 0.89 15.23 -18.66
CA ASP A 302 0.30 14.11 -17.94
C ASP A 302 1.20 13.55 -16.82
N THR A 303 2.22 14.32 -16.43
CA THR A 303 3.18 13.98 -15.38
C THR A 303 3.39 15.17 -14.44
N TYR A 304 3.69 14.89 -13.17
CA TYR A 304 3.97 15.92 -12.18
C TYR A 304 5.44 15.98 -11.74
N ASP A 305 6.25 14.99 -12.15
CA ASP A 305 7.63 14.82 -11.73
C ASP A 305 8.59 14.48 -12.89
N ALA A 306 8.43 15.18 -13.99
CA ALA A 306 9.26 15.07 -15.19
C ALA A 306 9.16 13.71 -15.90
N GLY A 307 8.06 12.99 -15.76
CA GLY A 307 7.77 11.77 -16.52
C GLY A 307 8.01 10.47 -15.76
N ALA A 308 8.36 10.51 -14.46
CA ALA A 308 8.50 9.30 -13.66
C ALA A 308 7.12 8.71 -13.33
N HIS A 309 6.15 9.55 -12.92
CA HIS A 309 4.81 9.14 -12.58
C HIS A 309 3.75 10.00 -13.28
N LEU A 310 2.55 9.47 -13.38
CA LEU A 310 1.42 10.19 -13.95
C LEU A 310 0.81 11.16 -12.92
N ASN A 311 0.36 12.30 -13.42
CA ASN A 311 -0.57 13.14 -12.67
C ASN A 311 -2.02 12.70 -12.93
N VAL A 312 -2.99 13.42 -12.34
CA VAL A 312 -4.42 13.09 -12.46
C VAL A 312 -4.88 13.01 -13.92
N TYR A 313 -4.34 13.83 -14.82
CA TYR A 313 -4.76 13.84 -16.23
C TYR A 313 -4.25 12.61 -16.98
N GLY A 314 -3.02 12.20 -16.74
CA GLY A 314 -2.46 10.95 -17.28
C GLY A 314 -3.13 9.71 -16.66
N ALA A 315 -3.33 9.71 -15.34
CA ALA A 315 -3.99 8.62 -14.63
C ALA A 315 -5.44 8.41 -15.10
N GLU A 316 -6.20 9.46 -15.38
CA GLU A 316 -7.54 9.34 -15.97
C GLU A 316 -7.53 8.66 -17.34
N LYS A 317 -6.58 9.03 -18.21
CA LYS A 317 -6.43 8.43 -19.55
C LYS A 317 -6.09 6.93 -19.42
N LEU A 318 -5.09 6.61 -18.60
CA LEU A 318 -4.67 5.24 -18.38
C LEU A 318 -5.81 4.41 -17.78
N THR A 319 -6.51 4.94 -16.79
CA THR A 319 -7.62 4.24 -16.14
C THR A 319 -8.74 3.92 -17.11
N ARG A 320 -9.12 4.86 -17.99
CA ARG A 320 -10.13 4.61 -19.04
C ARG A 320 -9.67 3.55 -20.02
N TYR A 321 -8.42 3.62 -20.48
CA TYR A 321 -7.86 2.61 -21.39
C TYR A 321 -7.88 1.21 -20.76
N PHE A 322 -7.29 1.08 -19.57
CA PHE A 322 -7.19 -0.21 -18.90
C PHE A 322 -8.54 -0.74 -18.39
N GLY A 323 -9.46 0.16 -18.02
CA GLY A 323 -10.83 -0.19 -17.67
C GLY A 323 -11.59 -0.86 -18.82
N GLY A 324 -11.34 -0.42 -20.06
CA GLY A 324 -11.82 -1.11 -21.25
C GLY A 324 -11.29 -2.54 -21.38
N ILE A 325 -10.00 -2.75 -21.12
CA ILE A 325 -9.37 -4.09 -21.10
C ILE A 325 -10.00 -4.96 -20.01
N LEU A 326 -10.16 -4.43 -18.79
CA LEU A 326 -10.79 -5.17 -17.68
C LEU A 326 -12.22 -5.62 -18.03
N ARG A 327 -13.00 -4.75 -18.67
CA ARG A 327 -14.39 -5.08 -19.09
C ARG A 327 -14.40 -6.08 -20.24
N ASP A 328 -13.64 -5.81 -21.31
CA ASP A 328 -13.82 -6.50 -22.59
C ASP A 328 -13.01 -7.80 -22.70
N THR A 329 -11.87 -7.87 -22.01
CA THR A 329 -10.97 -9.04 -22.07
C THR A 329 -11.08 -9.91 -20.81
N HIS A 330 -11.21 -9.28 -19.64
CA HIS A 330 -11.27 -9.97 -18.35
C HIS A 330 -12.70 -10.09 -17.79
N GLU A 331 -13.68 -9.63 -18.57
CA GLU A 331 -15.13 -9.78 -18.27
C GLU A 331 -15.51 -9.32 -16.86
N ILE A 332 -14.80 -8.30 -16.32
CA ILE A 332 -15.14 -7.72 -15.01
C ILE A 332 -16.51 -7.05 -15.10
N PRO A 333 -17.47 -7.42 -14.24
CA PRO A 333 -18.86 -7.03 -14.40
C PRO A 333 -19.12 -5.56 -14.04
N ASP A 334 -20.15 -4.99 -14.69
CA ASP A 334 -20.74 -3.71 -14.31
C ASP A 334 -21.64 -3.90 -13.08
N GLN A 335 -21.27 -3.30 -11.96
CA GLN A 335 -21.97 -3.38 -10.68
C GLN A 335 -22.96 -2.23 -10.44
N ARG A 336 -23.16 -1.31 -11.38
CA ARG A 336 -24.05 -0.14 -11.20
C ARG A 336 -25.49 -0.50 -10.94
N THR A 337 -25.93 -1.70 -11.33
CA THR A 337 -27.27 -2.22 -11.04
C THR A 337 -27.35 -3.00 -9.71
N SER A 338 -26.25 -3.15 -8.99
CA SER A 338 -26.11 -3.96 -7.78
C SER A 338 -26.34 -3.11 -6.50
N GLY A 339 -27.56 -2.86 -6.15
CA GLY A 339 -28.04 -2.45 -4.83
C GLY A 339 -27.23 -1.32 -4.14
N ASN A 340 -26.73 -1.60 -2.91
CA ASN A 340 -26.05 -0.61 -2.06
C ASN A 340 -24.70 -0.12 -2.61
N ALA A 341 -24.01 -0.92 -3.43
CA ALA A 341 -22.73 -0.53 -4.01
C ALA A 341 -22.84 0.75 -4.84
N SER A 342 -23.94 0.92 -5.58
CA SER A 342 -24.17 2.09 -6.42
C SER A 342 -24.18 3.41 -5.65
N ALA A 343 -24.78 3.46 -4.47
CA ALA A 343 -24.84 4.69 -3.66
C ALA A 343 -23.46 5.05 -3.10
N VAL A 344 -22.73 4.06 -2.56
CA VAL A 344 -21.37 4.25 -2.00
C VAL A 344 -20.42 4.74 -3.09
N TRP A 345 -20.44 4.08 -4.25
CA TRP A 345 -19.55 4.46 -5.35
C TRP A 345 -19.89 5.80 -5.99
N GLN A 346 -21.18 6.18 -6.06
CA GLN A 346 -21.55 7.51 -6.53
C GLN A 346 -21.04 8.61 -5.59
N GLU A 347 -21.05 8.37 -4.28
CA GLU A 347 -20.48 9.28 -3.30
C GLU A 347 -18.94 9.40 -3.47
N ARG A 348 -18.25 8.28 -3.71
CA ARG A 348 -16.79 8.26 -3.98
C ARG A 348 -16.44 9.03 -5.27
N VAL A 349 -17.24 8.90 -6.32
CA VAL A 349 -17.07 9.68 -7.56
C VAL A 349 -17.20 11.17 -7.28
N ASN A 350 -18.23 11.57 -6.53
CA ASN A 350 -18.42 12.97 -6.18
C ASN A 350 -17.24 13.50 -5.35
N ALA A 351 -16.80 12.73 -4.34
CA ALA A 351 -15.65 13.09 -3.51
C ALA A 351 -14.35 13.23 -4.31
N TYR A 352 -14.12 12.35 -5.29
CA TYR A 352 -12.99 12.44 -6.21
C TYR A 352 -12.97 13.76 -6.99
N TYR A 353 -14.11 14.16 -7.60
CA TYR A 353 -14.18 15.41 -8.36
C TYR A 353 -14.09 16.66 -7.47
N ASP A 354 -14.65 16.61 -6.27
CA ASP A 354 -14.53 17.68 -5.28
C ASP A 354 -13.06 17.87 -4.87
N ARG A 355 -12.34 16.77 -4.59
CA ARG A 355 -10.91 16.79 -4.27
C ARG A 355 -10.09 17.30 -5.45
N LYS A 356 -10.34 16.81 -6.66
CA LYS A 356 -9.65 17.26 -7.88
C LYS A 356 -9.78 18.77 -8.04
N THR A 357 -11.01 19.29 -7.91
CA THR A 357 -11.28 20.72 -8.02
C THR A 357 -10.54 21.54 -6.97
N ALA A 358 -10.51 21.06 -5.72
CA ALA A 358 -9.80 21.74 -4.62
C ALA A 358 -8.29 21.77 -4.87
N MET A 359 -7.68 20.64 -5.25
CA MET A 359 -6.24 20.53 -5.51
C MET A 359 -5.81 21.34 -6.75
N GLU A 360 -6.64 21.39 -7.81
CA GLU A 360 -6.39 22.24 -8.98
C GLU A 360 -6.45 23.73 -8.63
N ALA A 361 -7.28 24.12 -7.66
CA ALA A 361 -7.34 25.52 -7.20
C ALA A 361 -6.08 25.91 -6.41
N GLU A 362 -5.47 24.97 -5.68
CA GLU A 362 -4.23 25.19 -4.93
C GLU A 362 -2.98 25.23 -5.83
N THR A 363 -3.00 24.51 -6.94
CA THR A 363 -1.87 24.44 -7.90
C THR A 363 -1.87 25.55 -8.94
N LYS A 364 -2.93 26.36 -9.02
CA LYS A 364 -2.94 27.53 -9.89
C LYS A 364 -2.04 28.62 -9.32
N PRO A 365 -1.08 29.18 -10.11
CA PRO A 365 -0.13 30.20 -9.67
C PRO A 365 -0.81 31.49 -9.25
#